data_808a15a4ad2c7c94ff9435148a921d7f
#
_entry.id   808a15a4ad2c7c94ff9435148a921d7f
#
_cell.length_a   1.000
_cell.length_b   1.000
_cell.length_c   1.000
_cell.angle_alpha   90.00
_cell.angle_beta   90.00
_cell.angle_gamma   90.00
#
_symmetry.space_group_name_H-M   'P 1'
#
loop_
_entity.id
_entity.type
_entity.pdbx_description
1 polymer ?
#
loop_
_entity_poly.entity_id
_entity_poly.type
_entity_poly.pdbx_seq_one_letter_code
_entity_poly.pdbx_strand_id
1 'polypeptide(L)'
;MQQLLEEAKIYALSSSPVMIYGQAGIEDYLIAEAIHNNSDRRNGPYVSINMRGMDIEKQMEALFSREDADPEGANGGRGAMLKADRGTLFIKGIEHLTLRVQHQILRTMLSRAMMRTDAQPIDALDVRLIGSSKVNLQKLVKQGKFSEELKLVI
;
A
#
# COMPACT_ATOMS: atom_id res chain seq x y z
N MET A 1 12.46 19.61 -2.55
CA MET A 1 10.97 19.40 -2.56
C MET A 1 10.40 19.51 -3.98
N GLN A 2 10.70 20.57 -4.66
CA GLN A 2 10.17 20.77 -6.00
C GLN A 2 10.62 19.68 -6.99
N GLN A 3 11.88 19.26 -6.89
CA GLN A 3 12.42 18.18 -7.70
C GLN A 3 11.73 16.85 -7.41
N LEU A 4 11.41 16.58 -6.15
CA LEU A 4 10.70 15.37 -5.77
C LEU A 4 9.26 15.38 -6.30
N LEU A 5 8.62 16.53 -6.33
CA LEU A 5 7.27 16.64 -6.88
C LEU A 5 7.26 16.42 -8.39
N GLU A 6 8.32 16.81 -9.09
CA GLU A 6 8.42 16.55 -10.53
C GLU A 6 8.66 15.06 -10.79
N GLU A 7 9.47 14.41 -9.96
CA GLU A 7 9.63 12.96 -10.06
C GLU A 7 8.32 12.24 -9.78
N ALA A 8 7.54 12.76 -8.83
CA ALA A 8 6.23 12.19 -8.53
C ALA A 8 5.31 12.20 -9.75
N LYS A 9 5.37 13.24 -10.55
CA LYS A 9 4.57 13.31 -11.78
C LYS A 9 4.96 12.23 -12.78
N ILE A 10 6.25 11.89 -12.84
CA ILE A 10 6.72 10.81 -13.70
C ILE A 10 6.19 9.46 -13.23
N TYR A 11 6.27 9.19 -11.92
CA TYR A 11 5.74 7.96 -11.37
C TYR A 11 4.22 7.86 -11.48
N ALA A 12 3.54 9.00 -11.52
CA ALA A 12 2.09 9.03 -11.68
C ALA A 12 1.63 8.47 -13.03
N LEU A 13 2.49 8.49 -14.04
CA LEU A 13 2.16 7.97 -15.37
C LEU A 13 2.04 6.45 -15.40
N SER A 14 2.55 5.76 -14.39
CA SER A 14 2.51 4.31 -14.30
C SER A 14 1.52 3.88 -13.23
N SER A 15 1.03 2.64 -13.32
CA SER A 15 0.25 2.03 -12.24
C SER A 15 1.10 1.13 -11.35
N SER A 16 2.40 1.06 -11.59
CA SER A 16 3.31 0.24 -10.81
C SER A 16 3.42 0.72 -9.37
N PRO A 17 3.65 -0.18 -8.42
CA PRO A 17 3.92 0.22 -7.05
C PRO A 17 5.15 1.12 -6.94
N VAL A 18 5.15 1.98 -5.96
CA VAL A 18 6.24 2.93 -5.73
C VAL A 18 6.71 2.84 -4.29
N MET A 19 8.03 2.86 -4.09
CA MET A 19 8.62 2.96 -2.76
C MET A 19 9.26 4.31 -2.57
N ILE A 20 8.95 4.95 -1.46
CA ILE A 20 9.53 6.22 -1.06
C ILE A 20 10.46 5.96 0.12
N TYR A 21 11.75 6.24 -0.05
CA TYR A 21 12.71 6.10 1.03
C TYR A 21 13.10 7.47 1.56
N GLY A 22 13.20 7.58 2.86
CA GLY A 22 13.63 8.84 3.45
C GLY A 22 13.49 8.84 4.95
N GLN A 23 14.13 9.81 5.57
CA GLN A 23 14.09 9.93 7.02
C GLN A 23 12.79 10.52 7.50
N ALA A 24 11.82 10.38 6.70
CA ALA A 24 10.57 10.61 7.17
C ALA A 24 10.10 11.92 7.44
N GLY A 25 8.91 11.97 7.57
CA GLY A 25 8.23 13.08 8.00
C GLY A 25 7.10 13.42 7.08
N ILE A 26 6.85 14.68 6.92
CA ILE A 26 5.71 15.19 6.19
C ILE A 26 5.84 14.99 4.68
N GLU A 27 7.08 14.87 4.19
CA GLU A 27 7.34 14.85 2.76
C GLU A 27 6.83 13.60 2.06
N ASP A 28 6.88 12.44 2.71
CA ASP A 28 6.39 11.21 2.09
C ASP A 28 4.90 11.28 1.79
N TYR A 29 4.12 11.90 2.66
CA TYR A 29 2.70 12.12 2.40
C TYR A 29 2.48 13.01 1.18
N LEU A 30 3.24 14.08 1.08
CA LEU A 30 3.10 15.02 -0.03
C LEU A 30 3.46 14.36 -1.35
N ILE A 31 4.49 13.54 -1.36
CA ILE A 31 4.92 12.82 -2.55
C ILE A 31 3.87 11.80 -2.97
N ALA A 32 3.38 11.00 -2.03
CA ALA A 32 2.37 10.00 -2.31
C ALA A 32 1.08 10.64 -2.84
N GLU A 33 0.64 11.70 -2.21
CA GLU A 33 -0.54 12.44 -2.62
C GLU A 33 -0.36 13.04 -4.02
N ALA A 34 0.82 13.58 -4.31
CA ALA A 34 1.12 14.14 -5.62
C ALA A 34 1.10 13.06 -6.71
N ILE A 35 1.62 11.87 -6.40
CA ILE A 35 1.55 10.75 -7.34
C ILE A 35 0.10 10.40 -7.66
N HIS A 36 -0.72 10.28 -6.63
CA HIS A 36 -2.14 9.97 -6.84
C HIS A 36 -2.86 11.05 -7.64
N ASN A 37 -2.66 12.31 -7.27
CA ASN A 37 -3.38 13.43 -7.87
C ASN A 37 -2.99 13.69 -9.32
N ASN A 38 -1.83 13.22 -9.74
CA ASN A 38 -1.37 13.36 -11.13
C ASN A 38 -1.53 12.07 -11.93
N SER A 39 -2.13 11.04 -11.35
CA SER A 39 -2.31 9.74 -12.00
C SER A 39 -3.68 9.63 -12.66
N ASP A 40 -3.86 8.54 -13.41
CA ASP A 40 -5.17 8.21 -13.97
C ASP A 40 -6.20 7.87 -12.88
N ARG A 41 -5.74 7.62 -11.67
CA ARG A 41 -6.59 7.28 -10.53
C ARG A 41 -6.97 8.50 -9.69
N ARG A 42 -6.67 9.69 -10.16
CA ARG A 42 -6.88 10.94 -9.39
C ARG A 42 -8.32 11.14 -8.93
N ASN A 43 -9.28 10.56 -9.63
CA ASN A 43 -10.69 10.64 -9.25
C ASN A 43 -11.14 9.47 -8.39
N GLY A 44 -10.27 8.50 -8.16
CA GLY A 44 -10.53 7.37 -7.28
C GLY A 44 -10.14 7.66 -5.84
N PRO A 45 -10.38 6.71 -4.95
CA PRO A 45 -10.04 6.91 -3.55
C PRO A 45 -8.52 6.99 -3.32
N TYR A 46 -8.13 7.78 -2.35
CA TYR A 46 -6.78 7.81 -1.83
C TYR A 46 -6.85 7.49 -0.35
N VAL A 47 -6.27 6.36 0.03
CA VAL A 47 -6.28 5.91 1.41
C VAL A 47 -4.86 5.89 1.94
N SER A 48 -4.64 6.50 3.09
CA SER A 48 -3.34 6.55 3.73
C SER A 48 -3.42 5.84 5.07
N ILE A 49 -2.45 5.00 5.37
CA ILE A 49 -2.41 4.27 6.62
C ILE A 49 -0.97 4.21 7.13
N ASN A 50 -0.81 4.40 8.45
CA ASN A 50 0.49 4.34 9.10
C ASN A 50 0.56 3.05 9.91
N MET A 51 1.54 2.20 9.58
CA MET A 51 1.68 0.89 10.23
C MET A 51 2.47 0.94 11.53
N ARG A 52 3.06 2.08 11.84
CA ARG A 52 3.89 2.19 13.04
C ARG A 52 3.06 1.95 14.30
N GLY A 53 3.57 1.12 15.18
CA GLY A 53 2.92 0.87 16.46
C GLY A 53 1.77 -0.13 16.44
N MET A 54 1.49 -0.74 15.29
CA MET A 54 0.44 -1.75 15.20
C MET A 54 1.00 -3.16 15.35
N ASP A 55 0.32 -3.99 16.15
CA ASP A 55 0.62 -5.41 16.21
C ASP A 55 0.03 -6.12 14.99
N ILE A 56 0.32 -7.43 14.85
CA ILE A 56 -0.10 -8.18 13.68
C ILE A 56 -1.62 -8.20 13.50
N GLU A 57 -2.37 -8.31 14.58
CA GLU A 57 -3.83 -8.35 14.48
C GLU A 57 -4.40 -7.02 13.99
N LYS A 58 -3.86 -5.92 14.52
CA LYS A 58 -4.27 -4.59 14.09
C LYS A 58 -3.89 -4.31 12.65
N GLN A 59 -2.71 -4.78 12.22
CA GLN A 59 -2.29 -4.64 10.83
C GLN A 59 -3.24 -5.39 9.89
N MET A 60 -3.57 -6.64 10.24
CA MET A 60 -4.48 -7.44 9.43
C MET A 60 -5.87 -6.81 9.37
N GLU A 61 -6.38 -6.35 10.49
CA GLU A 61 -7.68 -5.70 10.53
C GLU A 61 -7.68 -4.39 9.75
N ALA A 62 -6.67 -3.56 9.96
CA ALA A 62 -6.60 -2.26 9.32
C ALA A 62 -6.50 -2.35 7.79
N LEU A 63 -5.83 -3.38 7.28
CA LEU A 63 -5.64 -3.54 5.85
C LEU A 63 -6.69 -4.42 5.19
N PHE A 64 -7.09 -5.51 5.84
CA PHE A 64 -7.87 -6.55 5.17
C PHE A 64 -9.24 -6.84 5.77
N SER A 65 -9.71 -6.05 6.71
CA SER A 65 -11.05 -6.27 7.25
C SER A 65 -12.09 -6.22 6.14
N ARG A 66 -12.96 -7.24 6.08
CA ARG A 66 -13.94 -7.33 5.00
C ARG A 66 -15.29 -6.77 5.37
N GLU A 67 -15.50 -6.34 6.45
CA GLU A 67 -16.60 -5.95 6.68
C GLU A 67 -17.26 -5.68 7.62
N ASP A 68 -17.98 -5.60 7.75
CA ASP A 68 -19.29 -5.40 8.33
C ASP A 68 -19.40 -5.92 9.74
N ALA A 69 -18.37 -6.53 10.22
CA ALA A 69 -18.36 -7.00 11.60
C ALA A 69 -18.46 -5.83 12.59
N ASP A 70 -18.07 -4.65 12.19
CA ASP A 70 -18.20 -3.45 13.02
C ASP A 70 -18.31 -2.22 12.11
N PRO A 71 -19.50 -1.97 11.55
CA PRO A 71 -19.69 -0.83 10.64
C PRO A 71 -19.46 0.51 11.30
N GLU A 72 -19.47 0.57 12.63
CA GLU A 72 -19.23 1.79 13.38
C GLU A 72 -17.82 1.85 13.96
N GLY A 73 -16.98 0.89 13.64
CA GLY A 73 -15.60 0.86 14.10
C GLY A 73 -14.77 1.99 13.51
N ALA A 74 -13.57 2.15 14.05
CA ALA A 74 -12.67 3.23 13.68
C ALA A 74 -12.38 3.32 12.18
N ASN A 75 -12.53 2.21 11.46
CA ASN A 75 -12.30 2.16 10.02
C ASN A 75 -13.59 1.96 9.22
N GLY A 76 -14.74 2.17 9.84
CA GLY A 76 -16.01 1.95 9.16
C GLY A 76 -16.23 0.51 8.72
N GLY A 77 -15.59 -0.44 9.42
CA GLY A 77 -15.75 -1.85 9.14
C GLY A 77 -14.94 -2.38 7.96
N ARG A 78 -14.41 -1.54 7.11
CA ARG A 78 -13.66 -1.97 5.93
C ARG A 78 -12.19 -1.70 6.07
N GLY A 79 -11.37 -2.65 5.64
CA GLY A 79 -9.93 -2.46 5.62
C GLY A 79 -9.49 -1.48 4.54
N ALA A 80 -8.27 -0.98 4.70
CA ALA A 80 -7.71 0.01 3.79
C ALA A 80 -7.64 -0.50 2.34
N MET A 81 -7.37 -1.79 2.15
CA MET A 81 -7.31 -2.37 0.80
C MET A 81 -8.64 -2.24 0.07
N LEU A 82 -9.74 -2.54 0.75
CA LEU A 82 -11.08 -2.41 0.14
C LEU A 82 -11.43 -0.95 -0.12
N LYS A 83 -11.11 -0.08 0.82
CA LYS A 83 -11.39 1.35 0.66
C LYS A 83 -10.61 1.96 -0.51
N ALA A 84 -9.45 1.42 -0.80
CA ALA A 84 -8.58 1.93 -1.85
C ALA A 84 -8.86 1.32 -3.23
N ASP A 85 -9.84 0.43 -3.34
CA ASP A 85 -10.15 -0.23 -4.60
C ASP A 85 -10.42 0.80 -5.70
N ARG A 86 -9.77 0.61 -6.82
CA ARG A 86 -9.77 1.52 -7.98
C ARG A 86 -9.04 2.84 -7.72
N GLY A 87 -8.29 2.91 -6.66
CA GLY A 87 -7.52 4.08 -6.29
C GLY A 87 -6.12 3.73 -5.84
N THR A 88 -5.67 4.44 -4.83
CA THR A 88 -4.30 4.33 -4.33
C THR A 88 -4.30 4.09 -2.83
N LEU A 89 -3.47 3.15 -2.39
CA LEU A 89 -3.20 2.93 -0.97
C LEU A 89 -1.76 3.34 -0.67
N PHE A 90 -1.61 4.28 0.25
CA PHE A 90 -0.30 4.68 0.74
C PHE A 90 -0.08 4.04 2.11
N ILE A 91 0.93 3.17 2.21
CA ILE A 91 1.31 2.54 3.46
C ILE A 91 2.59 3.21 3.98
N LYS A 92 2.43 4.04 4.99
CA LYS A 92 3.55 4.68 5.66
C LYS A 92 4.12 3.71 6.69
N GLY A 93 5.46 3.60 6.72
CA GLY A 93 6.11 2.69 7.65
C GLY A 93 5.99 1.23 7.24
N ILE A 94 6.16 0.95 5.97
CA ILE A 94 6.04 -0.41 5.44
C ILE A 94 7.05 -1.36 6.09
N GLU A 95 8.14 -0.84 6.64
CA GLU A 95 9.12 -1.64 7.38
C GLU A 95 8.55 -2.25 8.66
N HIS A 96 7.43 -1.74 9.15
CA HIS A 96 6.79 -2.27 10.36
C HIS A 96 5.81 -3.41 10.09
N LEU A 97 5.59 -3.75 8.82
CA LEU A 97 4.71 -4.85 8.49
C LEU A 97 5.29 -6.18 8.94
N THR A 98 4.46 -7.02 9.56
CA THR A 98 4.85 -8.38 9.88
C THR A 98 4.91 -9.21 8.60
N LEU A 99 5.67 -10.31 8.61
CA LEU A 99 5.79 -11.17 7.44
C LEU A 99 4.44 -11.72 6.98
N ARG A 100 3.57 -12.05 7.91
CA ARG A 100 2.24 -12.55 7.57
C ARG A 100 1.45 -11.53 6.77
N VAL A 101 1.51 -10.27 7.19
CA VAL A 101 0.81 -9.19 6.49
C VAL A 101 1.44 -8.94 5.12
N GLN A 102 2.77 -8.98 5.05
CA GLN A 102 3.48 -8.85 3.78
C GLN A 102 3.05 -9.91 2.77
N HIS A 103 2.94 -11.15 3.23
CA HIS A 103 2.50 -12.25 2.36
C HIS A 103 1.06 -12.05 1.89
N GLN A 104 0.20 -11.52 2.74
CA GLN A 104 -1.19 -11.26 2.36
C GLN A 104 -1.29 -10.15 1.31
N ILE A 105 -0.48 -9.11 1.46
CA ILE A 105 -0.41 -8.04 0.45
C ILE A 105 0.06 -8.61 -0.88
N LEU A 106 1.12 -9.40 -0.85
CA LEU A 106 1.66 -10.03 -2.05
C LEU A 106 0.62 -10.90 -2.74
N ARG A 107 -0.09 -11.73 -1.98
CA ARG A 107 -1.15 -12.58 -2.53
C ARG A 107 -2.24 -11.76 -3.19
N THR A 108 -2.64 -10.67 -2.57
CA THR A 108 -3.67 -9.79 -3.13
C THR A 108 -3.22 -9.19 -4.45
N MET A 109 -1.99 -8.74 -4.53
CA MET A 109 -1.42 -8.17 -5.75
C MET A 109 -1.29 -9.22 -6.85
N LEU A 110 -0.84 -10.43 -6.51
CA LEU A 110 -0.69 -11.52 -7.48
C LEU A 110 -2.04 -12.04 -7.96
N SER A 111 -3.02 -12.12 -7.08
CA SER A 111 -4.37 -12.55 -7.45
C SER A 111 -4.95 -11.65 -8.53
N ARG A 112 -4.74 -10.35 -8.40
CA ARG A 112 -5.18 -9.42 -9.43
C ARG A 112 -4.53 -9.71 -10.78
N ALA A 113 -3.22 -9.96 -10.79
CA ALA A 113 -2.49 -10.24 -12.02
C ALA A 113 -2.98 -11.52 -12.70
N MET A 114 -3.36 -12.53 -11.93
CA MET A 114 -3.83 -13.80 -12.43
C MET A 114 -5.30 -13.78 -12.84
N MET A 115 -6.05 -12.82 -12.38
CA MET A 115 -7.49 -12.79 -12.57
C MET A 115 -7.96 -12.25 -13.90
N ARG A 116 -7.07 -12.01 -14.81
CA ARG A 116 -7.45 -11.64 -16.18
C ARG A 116 -8.10 -12.78 -16.94
N THR A 117 -8.06 -14.00 -16.39
CA THR A 117 -8.56 -15.17 -17.08
C THR A 117 -9.72 -15.89 -16.40
N ASP A 118 -9.81 -15.88 -15.05
CA ASP A 118 -10.84 -16.64 -14.36
C ASP A 118 -11.23 -15.98 -13.06
N ALA A 119 -11.78 -14.82 -13.14
CA ALA A 119 -11.96 -14.00 -11.98
C ALA A 119 -13.12 -14.37 -11.09
N GLN A 120 -12.83 -14.56 -9.83
CA GLN A 120 -13.84 -14.32 -8.80
C GLN A 120 -13.74 -12.83 -8.42
N PRO A 121 -14.77 -12.02 -8.67
CA PRO A 121 -14.69 -10.56 -8.48
C PRO A 121 -14.35 -10.10 -7.08
N ILE A 122 -14.53 -10.98 -6.09
CA ILE A 122 -14.37 -10.66 -4.69
C ILE A 122 -12.92 -10.43 -4.29
N ASP A 123 -11.99 -11.09 -4.99
CA ASP A 123 -10.57 -11.00 -4.66
C ASP A 123 -9.78 -10.07 -5.59
N ALA A 124 -10.46 -9.46 -6.56
CA ALA A 124 -9.83 -8.65 -7.58
C ALA A 124 -9.83 -7.17 -7.18
N LEU A 125 -9.05 -6.85 -6.17
CA LEU A 125 -8.88 -5.46 -5.80
C LEU A 125 -7.90 -4.79 -6.75
N ASP A 126 -8.31 -3.66 -7.30
CA ASP A 126 -7.48 -2.87 -8.18
C ASP A 126 -6.91 -1.69 -7.41
N VAL A 127 -5.81 -1.94 -6.70
CA VAL A 127 -5.20 -0.94 -5.83
C VAL A 127 -3.78 -0.66 -6.29
N ARG A 128 -3.46 0.61 -6.47
CA ARG A 128 -2.09 1.02 -6.66
C ARG A 128 -1.44 1.19 -5.29
N LEU A 129 -0.31 0.53 -5.08
CA LEU A 129 0.38 0.58 -3.80
C LEU A 129 1.52 1.58 -3.82
N ILE A 130 1.56 2.46 -2.84
CA ILE A 130 2.70 3.32 -2.57
C ILE A 130 3.13 3.05 -1.13
N GLY A 131 4.40 2.75 -0.93
CA GLY A 131 4.93 2.51 0.41
C GLY A 131 6.01 3.50 0.75
N SER A 132 6.19 3.78 2.03
CA SER A 132 7.34 4.55 2.49
C SER A 132 8.03 3.83 3.62
N SER A 133 9.35 3.98 3.69
CA SER A 133 10.18 3.37 4.71
C SER A 133 11.33 4.30 5.08
N LYS A 134 11.65 4.32 6.37
CA LYS A 134 12.84 5.01 6.87
C LYS A 134 14.07 4.12 6.76
N VAL A 135 13.88 2.85 6.52
CA VAL A 135 14.94 1.84 6.52
C VAL A 135 15.04 1.25 5.13
N ASN A 136 16.27 0.93 4.71
CA ASN A 136 16.47 0.21 3.47
C ASN A 136 15.88 -1.20 3.61
N LEU A 137 14.89 -1.52 2.78
CA LEU A 137 14.22 -2.81 2.83
C LEU A 137 15.17 -3.98 2.55
N GLN A 138 16.24 -3.76 1.80
CA GLN A 138 17.21 -4.81 1.55
C GLN A 138 17.86 -5.34 2.83
N LYS A 139 18.09 -4.44 3.79
CA LYS A 139 18.60 -4.88 5.11
C LYS A 139 17.60 -5.79 5.82
N LEU A 140 16.33 -5.45 5.74
CA LEU A 140 15.29 -6.26 6.38
C LEU A 140 15.12 -7.60 5.67
N VAL A 141 15.29 -7.66 4.37
CA VAL A 141 15.28 -8.91 3.62
C VAL A 141 16.40 -9.82 4.10
N LYS A 142 17.61 -9.28 4.26
CA LYS A 142 18.75 -10.05 4.76
C LYS A 142 18.55 -10.55 6.19
N GLN A 143 17.80 -9.81 6.98
CA GLN A 143 17.51 -10.20 8.36
C GLN A 143 16.31 -11.14 8.47
N GLY A 144 15.66 -11.47 7.36
CA GLY A 144 14.47 -12.30 7.37
C GLY A 144 13.22 -11.61 7.86
N LYS A 145 13.23 -10.28 7.91
CA LYS A 145 12.09 -9.48 8.42
C LYS A 145 11.23 -8.92 7.33
N PHE A 146 11.68 -8.96 6.08
CA PHE A 146 10.90 -8.48 4.94
C PHE A 146 10.99 -9.47 3.80
N SER A 147 9.87 -9.68 3.12
CA SER A 147 9.78 -10.61 1.99
C SER A 147 10.55 -10.08 0.79
N GLU A 148 11.47 -10.87 0.27
CA GLU A 148 12.17 -10.54 -0.96
C GLU A 148 11.21 -10.44 -2.13
N GLU A 149 10.22 -11.33 -2.18
CA GLU A 149 9.23 -11.33 -3.25
C GLU A 149 8.41 -10.04 -3.26
N LEU A 150 7.97 -9.59 -2.10
CA LEU A 150 7.23 -8.34 -1.99
C LEU A 150 8.11 -7.15 -2.37
N LYS A 151 9.38 -7.16 -1.95
CA LYS A 151 10.32 -6.10 -2.30
C LYS A 151 10.50 -5.97 -3.81
N LEU A 152 10.51 -7.10 -4.52
CA LEU A 152 10.67 -7.09 -5.96
C LEU A 152 9.43 -6.58 -6.70
N VAL A 153 8.27 -6.69 -6.09
CA VAL A 153 7.02 -6.28 -6.70
C VAL A 153 6.71 -4.80 -6.45
N ILE A 154 7.24 -4.26 -5.36
CA ILE A 154 6.99 -2.86 -5.01
C ILE A 154 7.87 -1.91 -5.80
#